data_6cb8d3541fd2756a3e053a7f0b1c9547
#
_entry.id   6cb8d3541fd2756a3e053a7f0b1c9547
#
_cell.length_a   1.000
_cell.length_b   1.000
_cell.length_c   1.000
_cell.angle_alpha   90.00
_cell.angle_beta   90.00
_cell.angle_gamma   90.00
#
_symmetry.space_group_name_H-M   'P 1'
#
loop_
_entity.id
_entity.type
_entity.pdbx_description
1 polymer ?
#
loop_
_entity_poly.entity_id
_entity_poly.type
_entity_poly.pdbx_seq_one_letter_code
_entity_poly.pdbx_strand_id
1 'polypeptide(L)'
;MKNNRKVAALLLASFLLIFGACQQRPKQEEPTEPVSPPKGIISLEESKSLYDNYTKHRMGMIQEYELERKPDEKFVPARLSSFSFAEMKQYMAYVEQEAKKAQVEVSSLRFYFANYPDNERFPDGDKVVHPRQNSIFIVPTMKVDGQDYGFYIGADGKAKLIKDAMGENGMGYKSAQGEKSQASFVPNLSLADDGESLNLNHGNSEPPPYTLDFQ
;
A
#
# COMPACT_ATOMS: atom_id res chain seq x y z
N MET A 1 62.05 9.62 43.60
CA MET A 1 61.42 8.45 42.98
C MET A 1 60.07 8.03 43.61
N LYS A 2 59.55 8.70 44.64
CA LYS A 2 58.24 8.31 45.27
C LYS A 2 57.00 8.97 44.63
N ASN A 3 57.13 10.10 43.88
CA ASN A 3 56.00 10.80 43.31
C ASN A 3 55.48 10.26 41.97
N ASN A 4 56.35 9.56 41.21
CA ASN A 4 55.95 9.04 39.90
C ASN A 4 55.04 7.80 39.99
N ARG A 5 55.07 7.05 41.11
CA ARG A 5 54.18 5.92 41.34
C ARG A 5 52.75 6.31 41.67
N LYS A 6 52.56 7.47 42.31
CA LYS A 6 51.20 8.00 42.62
C LYS A 6 50.51 8.57 41.39
N VAL A 7 51.26 9.18 40.49
CA VAL A 7 50.72 9.71 39.22
C VAL A 7 50.36 8.56 38.26
N ALA A 8 51.21 7.51 38.19
CA ALA A 8 50.90 6.32 37.38
C ALA A 8 49.66 5.57 37.87
N ALA A 9 49.45 5.48 39.18
CA ALA A 9 48.27 4.81 39.77
C ALA A 9 46.99 5.65 39.54
N LEU A 10 47.06 6.96 39.55
CA LEU A 10 45.91 7.85 39.24
C LEU A 10 45.53 7.82 37.76
N LEU A 11 46.50 7.73 36.85
CA LEU A 11 46.25 7.60 35.40
C LEU A 11 45.70 6.21 35.04
N LEU A 12 46.09 5.12 35.73
CA LEU A 12 45.51 3.82 35.52
C LEU A 12 44.04 3.72 36.04
N ALA A 13 43.75 4.38 37.16
CA ALA A 13 42.40 4.42 37.72
C ALA A 13 41.41 5.23 36.83
N SER A 14 41.88 6.30 36.20
CA SER A 14 41.05 7.09 35.27
C SER A 14 40.79 6.37 33.93
N PHE A 15 41.72 5.51 33.48
CA PHE A 15 41.54 4.73 32.24
C PHE A 15 40.56 3.57 32.40
N LEU A 16 40.41 3.00 33.60
CA LEU A 16 39.44 1.94 33.92
C LEU A 16 38.01 2.45 34.05
N LEU A 17 37.77 3.74 34.27
CA LEU A 17 36.45 4.35 34.36
C LEU A 17 35.81 4.66 32.98
N ILE A 18 36.61 4.70 31.91
CA ILE A 18 36.15 5.06 30.57
C ILE A 18 35.57 3.81 29.83
N PHE A 19 35.96 2.58 30.22
CA PHE A 19 35.46 1.35 29.61
C PHE A 19 34.14 0.81 30.21
N GLY A 20 33.61 1.40 31.27
CA GLY A 20 32.40 0.99 31.96
C GLY A 20 31.12 1.58 31.43
N ALA A 21 31.16 2.51 30.45
CA ALA A 21 30.00 3.33 30.11
C ALA A 21 29.23 2.91 28.84
N CYS A 22 29.55 1.80 28.21
CA CYS A 22 28.88 1.32 27.00
C CYS A 22 28.44 -0.14 27.05
N GLN A 23 27.94 -0.61 28.19
CA GLN A 23 27.04 -1.76 28.16
C GLN A 23 25.58 -1.23 28.18
N GLN A 24 25.11 -0.78 27.01
CA GLN A 24 23.66 -0.76 26.80
C GLN A 24 23.16 -2.18 27.01
N ARG A 25 22.49 -2.41 28.15
CA ARG A 25 21.71 -3.63 28.33
C ARG A 25 20.81 -3.76 27.10
N PRO A 26 20.74 -4.92 26.45
CA PRO A 26 19.75 -5.14 25.42
C PRO A 26 18.40 -4.75 26.06
N LYS A 27 17.69 -3.84 25.39
CA LYS A 27 16.33 -3.48 25.78
C LYS A 27 15.56 -4.80 25.82
N GLN A 28 15.23 -5.26 27.01
CA GLN A 28 14.37 -6.41 27.19
C GLN A 28 13.06 -6.00 26.53
N GLU A 29 12.73 -6.60 25.39
CA GLU A 29 11.42 -6.43 24.76
C GLU A 29 10.41 -6.88 25.82
N GLU A 30 9.62 -5.94 26.31
CA GLU A 30 8.49 -6.26 27.19
C GLU A 30 7.65 -7.30 26.44
N PRO A 31 7.19 -8.38 27.11
CA PRO A 31 6.32 -9.35 26.47
C PRO A 31 5.13 -8.60 25.89
N THR A 32 5.05 -8.52 24.56
CA THR A 32 3.89 -7.95 23.88
C THR A 32 2.69 -8.79 24.29
N GLU A 33 1.66 -8.15 24.86
CA GLU A 33 0.41 -8.82 25.16
C GLU A 33 -0.08 -9.58 23.90
N PRO A 34 -0.59 -10.80 24.05
CA PRO A 34 -1.09 -11.57 22.92
C PRO A 34 -2.21 -10.81 22.22
N VAL A 35 -2.04 -10.55 20.93
CA VAL A 35 -3.04 -9.85 20.10
C VAL A 35 -4.18 -10.81 19.77
N SER A 36 -5.39 -10.45 20.13
CA SER A 36 -6.59 -11.21 19.77
C SER A 36 -6.89 -11.10 18.27
N PRO A 37 -7.40 -12.16 17.64
CA PRO A 37 -7.76 -12.13 16.22
C PRO A 37 -8.88 -11.11 15.98
N PRO A 38 -8.82 -10.32 14.89
CA PRO A 38 -9.91 -9.42 14.52
C PRO A 38 -11.16 -10.21 14.10
N LYS A 39 -12.34 -9.60 14.26
CA LYS A 39 -13.64 -10.23 13.95
C LYS A 39 -13.83 -10.63 12.48
N GLY A 40 -13.03 -10.07 11.58
CA GLY A 40 -13.11 -10.33 10.14
C GLY A 40 -12.32 -11.56 9.66
N ILE A 41 -11.70 -12.35 10.58
CA ILE A 41 -11.06 -13.60 10.18
C ILE A 41 -12.14 -14.60 9.75
N ILE A 42 -11.98 -15.15 8.55
CA ILE A 42 -12.90 -16.13 7.93
C ILE A 42 -12.26 -17.52 7.91
N SER A 43 -13.09 -18.55 7.75
CA SER A 43 -12.61 -19.94 7.64
C SER A 43 -11.94 -20.23 6.29
N LEU A 44 -11.20 -21.34 6.21
CA LEU A 44 -10.61 -21.81 4.96
C LEU A 44 -11.69 -22.19 3.92
N GLU A 45 -12.80 -22.77 4.38
CA GLU A 45 -13.93 -23.13 3.53
C GLU A 45 -14.58 -21.89 2.95
N GLU A 46 -14.77 -20.84 3.75
CA GLU A 46 -15.31 -19.57 3.28
C GLU A 46 -14.36 -18.92 2.28
N SER A 47 -13.06 -18.88 2.57
CA SER A 47 -12.02 -18.37 1.67
C SER A 47 -12.05 -19.09 0.33
N LYS A 48 -12.13 -20.44 0.34
CA LYS A 48 -12.25 -21.25 -0.87
C LYS A 48 -13.52 -20.94 -1.65
N SER A 49 -14.66 -20.81 -0.97
CA SER A 49 -15.93 -20.48 -1.61
C SER A 49 -15.87 -19.14 -2.34
N LEU A 50 -15.30 -18.11 -1.71
CA LEU A 50 -15.10 -16.79 -2.33
C LEU A 50 -14.19 -16.89 -3.58
N TYR A 51 -13.10 -17.63 -3.48
CA TYR A 51 -12.19 -17.88 -4.59
C TYR A 51 -12.89 -18.59 -5.76
N ASP A 52 -13.64 -19.65 -5.50
CA ASP A 52 -14.36 -20.43 -6.50
C ASP A 52 -15.46 -19.60 -7.17
N ASN A 53 -16.16 -18.76 -6.41
CA ASN A 53 -17.18 -17.84 -6.95
C ASN A 53 -16.57 -16.82 -7.92
N TYR A 54 -15.39 -16.29 -7.63
CA TYR A 54 -14.69 -15.41 -8.57
C TYR A 54 -14.34 -16.18 -9.85
N THR A 55 -13.81 -17.40 -9.75
CA THR A 55 -13.53 -18.25 -10.91
C THR A 55 -14.77 -18.43 -11.77
N LYS A 56 -15.85 -18.85 -11.14
CA LYS A 56 -17.11 -19.20 -11.82
C LYS A 56 -17.78 -18.00 -12.50
N HIS A 57 -17.72 -16.84 -11.87
CA HIS A 57 -18.54 -15.70 -12.27
C HIS A 57 -17.77 -14.53 -12.88
N ARG A 58 -16.43 -14.55 -12.90
CA ARG A 58 -15.62 -13.42 -13.35
C ARG A 58 -14.55 -13.79 -14.36
N MET A 59 -13.81 -14.88 -14.11
CA MET A 59 -12.62 -15.21 -14.91
C MET A 59 -12.90 -15.34 -16.39
N GLY A 60 -13.94 -16.12 -16.76
CA GLY A 60 -14.31 -16.34 -18.17
C GLY A 60 -14.68 -15.05 -18.88
N MET A 61 -15.47 -14.18 -18.25
CA MET A 61 -15.89 -12.90 -18.83
C MET A 61 -14.69 -11.96 -19.07
N ILE A 62 -13.76 -11.91 -18.12
CA ILE A 62 -12.56 -11.05 -18.27
C ILE A 62 -11.70 -11.59 -19.40
N GLN A 63 -11.48 -12.91 -19.43
CA GLN A 63 -10.67 -13.55 -20.48
C GLN A 63 -11.26 -13.33 -21.88
N GLU A 64 -12.58 -13.53 -22.04
CA GLU A 64 -13.29 -13.33 -23.29
C GLU A 64 -13.17 -11.86 -23.75
N TYR A 65 -13.43 -10.90 -22.86
CA TYR A 65 -13.31 -9.47 -23.14
C TYR A 65 -11.89 -9.09 -23.61
N GLU A 66 -10.86 -9.62 -22.96
CA GLU A 66 -9.47 -9.31 -23.32
C GLU A 66 -9.02 -9.98 -24.64
N LEU A 67 -9.51 -11.19 -24.91
CA LEU A 67 -9.26 -11.88 -26.17
C LEU A 67 -10.00 -11.24 -27.36
N GLU A 68 -11.19 -10.68 -27.15
CA GLU A 68 -11.85 -9.87 -28.18
C GLU A 68 -11.06 -8.62 -28.57
N ARG A 69 -10.38 -8.01 -27.62
CA ARG A 69 -9.54 -6.82 -27.85
C ARG A 69 -8.21 -7.16 -28.55
N LYS A 70 -7.63 -8.31 -28.22
CA LYS A 70 -6.34 -8.79 -28.77
C LYS A 70 -6.38 -10.30 -29.01
N PRO A 71 -6.98 -10.73 -30.12
CA PRO A 71 -7.24 -12.17 -30.39
C PRO A 71 -5.97 -13.02 -30.48
N ASP A 72 -4.85 -12.42 -30.89
CA ASP A 72 -3.58 -13.12 -31.10
C ASP A 72 -2.76 -13.27 -29.80
N GLU A 73 -3.20 -12.65 -28.70
CA GLU A 73 -2.50 -12.71 -27.42
C GLU A 73 -3.16 -13.74 -26.49
N LYS A 74 -2.32 -14.49 -25.75
CA LYS A 74 -2.81 -15.29 -24.64
C LYS A 74 -3.03 -14.39 -23.44
N PHE A 75 -4.24 -14.41 -22.88
CA PHE A 75 -4.56 -13.64 -21.67
C PHE A 75 -5.11 -14.55 -20.58
N VAL A 76 -4.48 -14.52 -19.42
CA VAL A 76 -4.96 -15.17 -18.20
C VAL A 76 -5.13 -14.09 -17.15
N PRO A 77 -6.37 -13.84 -16.67
CA PRO A 77 -6.62 -12.79 -15.69
C PRO A 77 -5.88 -13.02 -14.36
N ALA A 78 -5.27 -11.99 -13.80
CA ALA A 78 -4.67 -12.07 -12.48
C ALA A 78 -5.72 -12.39 -11.41
N ARG A 79 -5.35 -13.29 -10.50
CA ARG A 79 -6.20 -13.77 -9.42
C ARG A 79 -5.90 -13.14 -8.07
N LEU A 80 -4.72 -12.58 -7.94
CA LEU A 80 -4.22 -11.97 -6.71
C LEU A 80 -3.37 -10.75 -7.03
N SER A 81 -3.22 -9.90 -6.04
CA SER A 81 -2.20 -8.87 -5.97
C SER A 81 -1.51 -9.02 -4.62
N SER A 82 -0.19 -9.02 -4.59
CA SER A 82 0.58 -9.24 -3.37
C SER A 82 1.48 -8.06 -3.05
N PHE A 83 1.55 -7.75 -1.77
CA PHE A 83 2.53 -6.84 -1.18
C PHE A 83 3.32 -7.63 -0.13
N SER A 84 4.61 -7.37 0.02
CA SER A 84 5.35 -8.02 1.10
C SER A 84 4.83 -7.56 2.47
N PHE A 85 4.91 -8.44 3.47
CA PHE A 85 4.49 -8.08 4.83
C PHE A 85 5.29 -6.91 5.40
N ALA A 86 6.58 -6.82 5.06
CA ALA A 86 7.45 -5.71 5.47
C ALA A 86 7.02 -4.38 4.84
N GLU A 87 6.70 -4.37 3.54
CA GLU A 87 6.19 -3.21 2.83
C GLU A 87 4.86 -2.71 3.39
N MET A 88 3.93 -3.63 3.66
CA MET A 88 2.65 -3.26 4.28
C MET A 88 2.82 -2.65 5.67
N LYS A 89 3.74 -3.18 6.48
CA LYS A 89 4.06 -2.56 7.79
C LYS A 89 4.67 -1.17 7.63
N GLN A 90 5.60 -1.00 6.69
CA GLN A 90 6.23 0.28 6.39
C GLN A 90 5.19 1.28 5.89
N TYR A 91 4.32 0.87 4.97
CA TYR A 91 3.25 1.70 4.44
C TYR A 91 2.30 2.20 5.53
N MET A 92 1.80 1.30 6.40
CA MET A 92 0.92 1.69 7.50
C MET A 92 1.61 2.69 8.44
N ALA A 93 2.86 2.43 8.81
CA ALA A 93 3.63 3.34 9.67
C ALA A 93 3.85 4.71 9.03
N TYR A 94 4.11 4.75 7.71
CA TYR A 94 4.26 5.98 6.95
C TYR A 94 2.96 6.79 6.91
N VAL A 95 1.84 6.14 6.58
CA VAL A 95 0.52 6.78 6.55
C VAL A 95 0.14 7.35 7.93
N GLU A 96 0.37 6.59 9.00
CA GLU A 96 0.14 7.07 10.37
C GLU A 96 0.99 8.28 10.72
N GLN A 97 2.27 8.27 10.30
CA GLN A 97 3.20 9.38 10.51
C GLN A 97 2.72 10.65 9.80
N GLU A 98 2.36 10.56 8.52
CA GLU A 98 1.93 11.72 7.73
C GLU A 98 0.55 12.24 8.20
N ALA A 99 -0.39 11.37 8.53
CA ALA A 99 -1.67 11.75 9.13
C ALA A 99 -1.46 12.50 10.45
N LYS A 100 -0.56 12.02 11.32
CA LYS A 100 -0.22 12.68 12.58
C LYS A 100 0.39 14.08 12.38
N LYS A 101 1.28 14.24 11.39
CA LYS A 101 1.83 15.55 11.02
C LYS A 101 0.73 16.51 10.57
N ALA A 102 -0.21 16.01 9.78
CA ALA A 102 -1.37 16.75 9.29
C ALA A 102 -2.50 16.91 10.32
N GLN A 103 -2.32 16.40 11.55
CA GLN A 103 -3.28 16.47 12.66
C GLN A 103 -4.63 15.79 12.35
N VAL A 104 -4.60 14.69 11.59
CA VAL A 104 -5.77 13.85 11.33
C VAL A 104 -5.52 12.40 11.75
N GLU A 105 -6.60 11.64 11.96
CA GLU A 105 -6.54 10.22 12.27
C GLU A 105 -6.91 9.39 11.04
N VAL A 106 -6.17 8.31 10.80
CA VAL A 106 -6.51 7.32 9.78
C VAL A 106 -7.70 6.50 10.27
N SER A 107 -8.82 6.56 9.56
CA SER A 107 -10.04 5.83 9.95
C SER A 107 -10.12 4.44 9.32
N SER A 108 -9.63 4.28 8.10
CA SER A 108 -9.57 2.98 7.40
C SER A 108 -8.59 2.99 6.25
N LEU A 109 -8.33 1.82 5.69
CA LEU A 109 -7.68 1.64 4.39
C LEU A 109 -8.70 1.08 3.40
N ARG A 110 -8.88 1.75 2.27
CA ARG A 110 -9.72 1.27 1.18
C ARG A 110 -8.88 0.59 0.12
N PHE A 111 -9.29 -0.61 -0.28
CA PHE A 111 -8.70 -1.38 -1.37
C PHE A 111 -9.59 -1.25 -2.60
N TYR A 112 -9.17 -0.45 -3.56
CA TYR A 112 -9.91 -0.26 -4.80
C TYR A 112 -9.52 -1.32 -5.82
N PHE A 113 -10.53 -1.94 -6.44
CA PHE A 113 -10.31 -2.75 -7.64
C PHE A 113 -9.85 -1.84 -8.78
N ALA A 114 -8.82 -2.25 -9.47
CA ALA A 114 -8.20 -1.51 -10.55
C ALA A 114 -7.85 -2.43 -11.72
N ASN A 115 -7.51 -1.80 -12.84
CA ASN A 115 -7.00 -2.47 -14.02
C ASN A 115 -5.80 -1.68 -14.54
N TYR A 116 -4.71 -2.36 -14.84
CA TYR A 116 -3.53 -1.72 -15.43
C TYR A 116 -3.82 -1.25 -16.84
N PRO A 117 -3.28 -0.07 -17.25
CA PRO A 117 -3.47 0.44 -18.60
C PRO A 117 -2.86 -0.50 -19.65
N ASP A 118 -3.38 -0.44 -20.87
CA ASP A 118 -2.81 -1.14 -22.04
C ASP A 118 -1.69 -0.30 -22.67
N ASN A 119 -0.70 0.05 -21.87
CA ASN A 119 0.46 0.88 -22.23
C ASN A 119 1.73 0.24 -21.70
N GLU A 120 2.87 0.59 -22.28
CA GLU A 120 4.17 0.12 -21.80
C GLU A 120 4.62 0.82 -20.51
N ARG A 121 4.15 2.05 -20.30
CA ARG A 121 4.54 2.91 -19.17
C ARG A 121 3.36 3.65 -18.57
N PHE A 122 3.46 3.89 -17.28
CA PHE A 122 2.61 4.84 -16.58
C PHE A 122 2.97 6.29 -16.92
N PRO A 123 2.11 7.28 -16.58
CA PRO A 123 2.39 8.71 -16.84
C PRO A 123 3.66 9.24 -16.16
N ASP A 124 4.05 8.66 -15.03
CA ASP A 124 5.29 8.96 -14.28
C ASP A 124 6.54 8.36 -14.91
N GLY A 125 6.39 7.51 -15.94
CA GLY A 125 7.47 6.87 -16.68
C GLY A 125 7.79 5.44 -16.22
N ASP A 126 7.21 4.97 -15.14
CA ASP A 126 7.38 3.60 -14.67
C ASP A 126 6.81 2.57 -15.63
N LYS A 127 7.44 1.40 -15.70
CA LYS A 127 7.02 0.34 -16.62
C LYS A 127 5.75 -0.33 -16.13
N VAL A 128 4.75 -0.48 -17.02
CA VAL A 128 3.60 -1.36 -16.78
C VAL A 128 4.03 -2.80 -17.03
N VAL A 129 4.26 -3.55 -15.96
CA VAL A 129 4.78 -4.93 -16.04
C VAL A 129 3.74 -5.90 -16.59
N HIS A 130 2.49 -5.73 -16.20
CA HIS A 130 1.37 -6.61 -16.56
C HIS A 130 0.21 -5.80 -17.14
N PRO A 131 0.32 -5.34 -18.42
CA PRO A 131 -0.75 -4.56 -19.05
C PRO A 131 -2.11 -5.29 -19.00
N ARG A 132 -3.19 -4.53 -18.82
CA ARG A 132 -4.58 -5.01 -18.80
C ARG A 132 -4.95 -5.94 -17.63
N GLN A 133 -4.00 -6.28 -16.76
CA GLN A 133 -4.28 -7.15 -15.62
C GLN A 133 -5.08 -6.45 -14.53
N ASN A 134 -5.90 -7.22 -13.83
CA ASN A 134 -6.52 -6.78 -12.60
C ASN A 134 -5.46 -6.35 -11.58
N SER A 135 -5.76 -5.30 -10.86
CA SER A 135 -4.88 -4.75 -9.82
C SER A 135 -5.71 -4.26 -8.64
N ILE A 136 -5.04 -3.82 -7.62
CA ILE A 136 -5.61 -3.05 -6.51
C ILE A 136 -4.71 -1.87 -6.20
N PHE A 137 -5.31 -0.80 -5.67
CA PHE A 137 -4.56 0.24 -4.99
C PHE A 137 -5.22 0.57 -3.66
N ILE A 138 -4.42 1.01 -2.71
CA ILE A 138 -4.82 1.24 -1.32
C ILE A 138 -4.86 2.75 -1.10
N VAL A 139 -5.91 3.22 -0.46
CA VAL A 139 -6.14 4.64 -0.14
C VAL A 139 -6.44 4.75 1.35
N PRO A 140 -5.66 5.52 2.13
CA PRO A 140 -6.02 5.82 3.50
C PRO A 140 -7.21 6.78 3.55
N THR A 141 -8.04 6.61 4.57
CA THR A 141 -9.20 7.47 4.78
C THR A 141 -9.15 8.17 6.13
N MET A 142 -9.76 9.35 6.19
CA MET A 142 -10.06 10.05 7.43
C MET A 142 -11.58 10.28 7.53
N LYS A 143 -12.06 10.47 8.76
CA LYS A 143 -13.48 10.69 9.02
C LYS A 143 -13.82 12.19 8.96
N VAL A 144 -14.81 12.52 8.14
CA VAL A 144 -15.38 13.87 8.03
C VAL A 144 -16.90 13.75 8.11
N ASP A 145 -17.52 14.43 9.05
CA ASP A 145 -18.97 14.40 9.28
C ASP A 145 -19.55 12.97 9.41
N GLY A 146 -18.79 12.09 10.08
CA GLY A 146 -19.19 10.69 10.31
C GLY A 146 -18.96 9.74 9.14
N GLN A 147 -18.50 10.22 7.99
CA GLN A 147 -18.18 9.42 6.80
C GLN A 147 -16.67 9.34 6.56
N ASP A 148 -16.22 8.21 6.01
CA ASP A 148 -14.82 8.01 5.65
C ASP A 148 -14.56 8.56 4.24
N TYR A 149 -13.51 9.37 4.09
CA TYR A 149 -13.07 9.92 2.81
C TYR A 149 -11.57 9.69 2.60
N GLY A 150 -11.19 9.32 1.39
CA GLY A 150 -9.79 9.26 0.99
C GLY A 150 -9.13 10.64 1.07
N PHE A 151 -7.91 10.69 1.56
CA PHE A 151 -7.16 11.94 1.70
C PHE A 151 -5.73 11.81 1.18
N TYR A 152 -5.10 12.95 0.94
CA TYR A 152 -3.69 13.14 0.61
C TYR A 152 -3.13 14.30 1.43
N ILE A 153 -1.83 14.50 1.42
CA ILE A 153 -1.19 15.63 2.10
C ILE A 153 -0.94 16.73 1.07
N GLY A 154 -1.57 17.89 1.26
CA GLY A 154 -1.33 19.05 0.40
C GLY A 154 0.06 19.66 0.59
N ALA A 155 0.51 20.49 -0.34
CA ALA A 155 1.78 21.21 -0.27
C ALA A 155 1.93 22.09 1.00
N ASP A 156 0.80 22.45 1.61
CA ASP A 156 0.72 23.17 2.89
C ASP A 156 0.86 22.25 4.12
N GLY A 157 1.10 20.95 3.92
CA GLY A 157 1.24 19.95 4.99
C GLY A 157 -0.09 19.53 5.63
N LYS A 158 -1.24 19.94 5.09
CA LYS A 158 -2.56 19.59 5.61
C LYS A 158 -3.20 18.44 4.86
N ALA A 159 -3.98 17.63 5.55
CA ALA A 159 -4.80 16.62 4.91
C ALA A 159 -5.93 17.27 4.08
N LYS A 160 -6.04 16.85 2.83
CA LYS A 160 -7.06 17.29 1.86
C LYS A 160 -7.81 16.11 1.30
N LEU A 161 -9.08 16.28 0.96
CA LEU A 161 -9.90 15.20 0.43
C LEU A 161 -9.57 14.96 -1.06
N ILE A 162 -9.33 13.70 -1.41
CA ILE A 162 -9.08 13.31 -2.81
C ILE A 162 -10.25 13.71 -3.70
N LYS A 163 -11.49 13.56 -3.24
CA LYS A 163 -12.68 13.93 -4.01
C LYS A 163 -12.70 15.41 -4.45
N ASP A 164 -12.17 16.28 -3.59
CA ASP A 164 -12.15 17.73 -3.87
C ASP A 164 -11.04 18.08 -4.88
N ALA A 165 -9.91 17.36 -4.84
CA ALA A 165 -8.82 17.51 -5.81
C ALA A 165 -9.18 16.94 -7.20
N MET A 166 -9.92 15.82 -7.26
CA MET A 166 -10.33 15.19 -8.52
C MET A 166 -11.52 15.91 -9.18
N GLY A 167 -12.34 16.61 -8.38
CA GLY A 167 -13.50 17.34 -8.88
C GLY A 167 -14.47 16.44 -9.64
N GLU A 168 -15.12 17.01 -10.67
CA GLU A 168 -16.09 16.32 -11.54
C GLU A 168 -15.41 15.44 -12.63
N ASN A 169 -14.10 15.42 -12.70
CA ASN A 169 -13.34 14.71 -13.74
C ASN A 169 -13.20 13.20 -13.49
N GLY A 170 -13.70 12.70 -12.35
CA GLY A 170 -13.70 11.28 -12.04
C GLY A 170 -14.77 10.51 -12.83
N MET A 171 -14.42 9.35 -13.39
CA MET A 171 -15.39 8.39 -13.91
C MET A 171 -16.14 7.74 -12.74
N GLY A 172 -17.24 8.37 -12.30
CA GLY A 172 -18.10 7.78 -11.28
C GLY A 172 -18.93 6.61 -11.82
N TYR A 173 -19.59 5.86 -10.93
CA TYR A 173 -20.44 4.71 -11.28
C TYR A 173 -21.49 5.00 -12.36
N LYS A 174 -21.98 6.24 -12.44
CA LYS A 174 -23.00 6.64 -13.44
C LYS A 174 -22.46 6.72 -14.87
N SER A 175 -21.18 6.97 -15.06
CA SER A 175 -20.57 7.03 -16.40
C SER A 175 -20.31 5.65 -17.00
N ALA A 176 -20.33 4.58 -16.19
CA ALA A 176 -20.20 3.21 -16.69
C ALA A 176 -21.48 2.68 -17.38
N GLN A 177 -22.62 3.37 -17.26
CA GLN A 177 -23.90 2.96 -17.84
C GLN A 177 -24.26 3.66 -19.18
N GLY A 178 -23.46 4.61 -19.63
CA GLY A 178 -23.71 5.37 -20.85
C GLY A 178 -22.49 5.38 -21.76
N GLU A 179 -22.66 4.77 -22.93
CA GLU A 179 -21.77 4.73 -24.08
C GLU A 179 -20.45 3.94 -23.91
N LYS A 180 -20.17 3.12 -24.96
CA LYS A 180 -18.86 2.55 -25.24
C LYS A 180 -17.84 3.70 -25.43
N SER A 181 -17.47 4.40 -24.38
CA SER A 181 -16.43 5.40 -24.46
C SER A 181 -15.11 4.67 -24.55
N GLN A 182 -14.39 4.92 -25.63
CA GLN A 182 -12.99 4.62 -25.76
C GLN A 182 -12.28 5.25 -24.56
N ALA A 183 -11.95 4.43 -23.58
CA ALA A 183 -11.18 4.82 -22.42
C ALA A 183 -9.75 5.14 -22.87
N SER A 184 -9.53 6.40 -23.21
CA SER A 184 -8.19 6.89 -23.52
C SER A 184 -8.14 8.39 -23.38
N PHE A 185 -8.42 8.88 -22.21
CA PHE A 185 -7.90 10.17 -21.78
C PHE A 185 -8.00 10.24 -20.27
N VAL A 186 -6.97 9.73 -19.58
CA VAL A 186 -6.67 10.31 -18.29
C VAL A 186 -5.92 11.58 -18.64
N PRO A 187 -6.52 12.79 -18.49
CA PRO A 187 -5.74 14.00 -18.52
C PRO A 187 -4.65 13.81 -17.48
N ASN A 188 -3.46 14.29 -17.79
CA ASN A 188 -2.40 14.41 -16.80
C ASN A 188 -2.98 15.32 -15.69
N LEU A 189 -3.67 14.69 -14.72
CA LEU A 189 -4.17 15.37 -13.54
C LEU A 189 -2.94 15.59 -12.66
N SER A 190 -2.15 16.62 -13.01
CA SER A 190 -1.39 17.27 -11.97
C SER A 190 -2.43 17.72 -10.94
N LEU A 191 -2.36 17.13 -9.74
CA LEU A 191 -3.11 17.65 -8.60
C LEU A 191 -2.97 19.17 -8.66
N ALA A 192 -4.08 19.90 -8.59
CA ALA A 192 -4.05 21.37 -8.60
C ALA A 192 -3.23 21.97 -7.44
N ASP A 193 -2.68 21.11 -6.62
CA ASP A 193 -1.82 21.33 -5.48
C ASP A 193 -0.70 20.29 -5.58
N ASP A 194 0.57 20.71 -5.54
CA ASP A 194 1.77 19.85 -5.54
C ASP A 194 1.88 18.99 -4.26
N GLY A 195 0.75 18.41 -3.85
CA GLY A 195 0.62 17.59 -2.65
C GLY A 195 1.14 16.17 -2.85
N GLU A 196 1.42 15.49 -1.74
CA GLU A 196 1.94 14.13 -1.71
C GLU A 196 0.81 13.12 -1.59
N SER A 197 0.72 12.20 -2.57
CA SER A 197 -0.20 11.07 -2.52
C SER A 197 0.24 10.06 -1.47
N LEU A 198 -0.74 9.55 -0.71
CA LEU A 198 -0.55 8.44 0.21
C LEU A 198 -1.08 7.12 -0.35
N ASN A 199 -1.42 7.07 -1.63
CA ASN A 199 -1.97 5.89 -2.26
C ASN A 199 -0.86 4.88 -2.59
N LEU A 200 -1.04 3.61 -2.20
CA LEU A 200 -0.13 2.53 -2.53
C LEU A 200 -0.67 1.70 -3.69
N ASN A 201 0.14 1.51 -4.72
CA ASN A 201 -0.06 0.57 -5.81
C ASN A 201 1.26 -0.19 -6.04
N HIS A 202 1.43 -0.82 -7.19
CA HIS A 202 2.59 -1.64 -7.59
C HIS A 202 2.76 -2.95 -6.79
N GLY A 203 1.65 -3.47 -6.21
CA GLY A 203 1.62 -4.86 -5.78
C GLY A 203 1.89 -5.79 -6.99
N ASN A 204 2.56 -6.91 -6.75
CA ASN A 204 2.74 -7.95 -7.77
C ASN A 204 1.37 -8.53 -8.13
N SER A 205 0.78 -8.03 -9.23
CA SER A 205 -0.45 -8.57 -9.82
C SER A 205 -0.03 -9.50 -10.96
N GLU A 206 0.16 -10.76 -10.65
CA GLU A 206 0.60 -11.77 -11.61
C GLU A 206 -0.57 -12.64 -12.07
N PRO A 207 -0.58 -13.08 -13.35
CA PRO A 207 -1.39 -14.23 -13.71
C PRO A 207 -1.01 -15.40 -12.79
N PRO A 208 -1.96 -16.28 -12.41
CA PRO A 208 -1.72 -17.28 -11.39
C PRO A 208 -0.49 -18.12 -11.76
N PRO A 209 0.48 -18.27 -10.84
CA PRO A 209 1.45 -19.35 -10.93
C PRO A 209 0.68 -20.67 -10.95
N TYR A 210 1.27 -21.73 -11.51
CA TYR A 210 0.63 -23.04 -11.64
C TYR A 210 0.24 -23.67 -10.30
N THR A 211 0.64 -23.11 -9.18
CA THR A 211 0.27 -23.54 -7.83
C THR A 211 -0.29 -22.36 -7.05
N LEU A 212 -1.59 -22.31 -6.89
CA LEU A 212 -2.29 -21.38 -6.01
C LEU A 212 -2.77 -22.10 -4.74
N ASP A 213 -2.95 -21.34 -3.66
CA ASP A 213 -3.33 -21.85 -2.34
C ASP A 213 -4.68 -22.59 -2.33
N PHE A 214 -5.55 -22.35 -3.32
CA PHE A 214 -6.90 -22.87 -3.40
C PHE A 214 -7.16 -23.78 -4.63
N GLN A 215 -6.12 -24.31 -5.24
CA GLN A 215 -6.26 -25.30 -6.32
C GLN A 215 -6.44 -26.71 -5.81
#